data_f8038b2c6dae0ecd0feedb2e35f4d8de
#
_entry.id   f8038b2c6dae0ecd0feedb2e35f4d8de
#
_cell.length_a   1.000
_cell.length_b   1.000
_cell.length_c   1.000
_cell.angle_alpha   90.00
_cell.angle_beta   90.00
_cell.angle_gamma   90.00
#
_symmetry.space_group_name_H-M   'P 1'
#
loop_
_entity.id
_entity.type
_entity.pdbx_description
1 polymer ?
#
loop_
_entity_poly.entity_id
_entity_poly.type
_entity_poly.pdbx_seq_one_letter_code
_entity_poly.pdbx_strand_id
1 'polypeptide(L)'
;MSIFTFIIDFNFNFMLHFKKLLFSFLLLFLVLSANAQNEMYSSPVNPEIADTTFVNLKDYSNDFIYDMKYATADNFLKAKVYDCAECLLRLKTVKALVAANKDFIKKGYKIKLYDCYRPLSIQKKMFEIVPNPEYVADPKKGSIHNRGGAVDITLVNADGAELEMGTTFDFFGIQAGHNYKKLPLPVLENRKYLKDIMIKNGFNSFDSEWWHYNLKTGLKDKVSNQKWDCN
;
A
#
# COMPACT_ATOMS: atom_id res chain seq x y z
N MET A 1 -3.15 -44.29 60.85
CA MET A 1 -2.95 -43.32 59.76
C MET A 1 -2.85 -41.91 60.36
N SER A 2 -1.69 -41.32 60.35
CA SER A 2 -1.37 -40.13 61.14
C SER A 2 -2.02 -38.88 60.53
N ILE A 3 -2.50 -37.94 61.37
CA ILE A 3 -3.05 -36.64 60.97
C ILE A 3 -2.11 -35.85 60.04
N PHE A 4 -0.80 -36.10 60.16
CA PHE A 4 0.23 -35.48 59.34
C PHE A 4 0.16 -35.92 57.85
N THR A 5 -0.19 -37.16 57.56
CA THR A 5 -0.31 -37.67 56.16
C THR A 5 -1.54 -37.06 55.48
N PHE A 6 -2.63 -36.86 56.19
CA PHE A 6 -3.86 -36.26 55.66
C PHE A 6 -3.67 -34.79 55.27
N ILE A 7 -2.91 -33.99 56.06
CA ILE A 7 -2.63 -32.59 55.83
C ILE A 7 -1.72 -32.40 54.58
N ILE A 8 -0.74 -33.31 54.39
CA ILE A 8 0.16 -33.26 53.22
C ILE A 8 -0.58 -33.59 51.94
N ASP A 9 -1.45 -34.59 51.90
CA ASP A 9 -2.24 -34.97 50.74
C ASP A 9 -3.28 -33.92 50.36
N PHE A 10 -3.91 -33.24 51.35
CA PHE A 10 -4.86 -32.16 51.11
C PHE A 10 -4.18 -30.93 50.48
N ASN A 11 -3.02 -30.55 50.99
CA ASN A 11 -2.26 -29.42 50.43
C ASN A 11 -1.73 -29.72 49.03
N PHE A 12 -1.29 -30.96 48.77
CA PHE A 12 -0.79 -31.33 47.44
C PHE A 12 -1.90 -31.35 46.38
N ASN A 13 -3.06 -31.90 46.69
CA ASN A 13 -4.21 -31.91 45.79
C ASN A 13 -4.78 -30.51 45.56
N PHE A 14 -4.83 -29.65 46.59
CA PHE A 14 -5.26 -28.26 46.44
C PHE A 14 -4.29 -27.46 45.52
N MET A 15 -2.99 -27.65 45.69
CA MET A 15 -1.96 -27.00 44.86
C MET A 15 -2.01 -27.46 43.41
N LEU A 16 -2.33 -28.74 43.18
CA LEU A 16 -2.47 -29.29 41.83
C LEU A 16 -3.72 -28.78 41.11
N HIS A 17 -4.84 -28.61 41.83
CA HIS A 17 -6.07 -28.03 41.32
C HIS A 17 -5.89 -26.53 41.00
N PHE A 18 -5.20 -25.81 41.87
CA PHE A 18 -4.91 -24.38 41.67
C PHE A 18 -4.00 -24.15 40.45
N LYS A 19 -2.97 -24.98 40.27
CA LYS A 19 -2.12 -24.94 39.07
C LYS A 19 -2.89 -25.24 37.79
N LYS A 20 -3.81 -26.20 37.78
CA LYS A 20 -4.67 -26.51 36.64
C LYS A 20 -5.60 -25.37 36.30
N LEU A 21 -6.18 -24.72 37.34
CA LEU A 21 -7.06 -23.56 37.16
C LEU A 21 -6.31 -22.35 36.57
N LEU A 22 -5.10 -22.06 37.10
CA LEU A 22 -4.24 -20.98 36.58
C LEU A 22 -3.83 -21.25 35.12
N PHE A 23 -3.50 -22.48 34.79
CA PHE A 23 -3.13 -22.86 33.42
C PHE A 23 -4.31 -22.73 32.45
N SER A 24 -5.52 -23.11 32.86
CA SER A 24 -6.74 -22.92 32.08
C SER A 24 -7.06 -21.43 31.86
N PHE A 25 -6.88 -20.58 32.88
CA PHE A 25 -7.08 -19.14 32.74
C PHE A 25 -6.03 -18.50 31.80
N LEU A 26 -4.79 -18.95 31.89
CA LEU A 26 -3.71 -18.47 30.99
C LEU A 26 -3.96 -18.86 29.53
N LEU A 27 -4.44 -20.11 29.29
CA LEU A 27 -4.81 -20.56 27.95
C LEU A 27 -6.00 -19.77 27.39
N LEU A 28 -7.01 -19.50 28.22
CA LEU A 28 -8.19 -18.72 27.83
C LEU A 28 -7.80 -17.27 27.48
N PHE A 29 -6.88 -16.69 28.26
CA PHE A 29 -6.38 -15.34 28.00
C PHE A 29 -5.56 -15.25 26.70
N LEU A 30 -4.75 -16.29 26.40
CA LEU A 30 -4.01 -16.40 25.14
C LEU A 30 -4.92 -16.57 23.94
N VAL A 31 -6.00 -17.33 24.07
CA VAL A 31 -7.00 -17.51 22.99
C VAL A 31 -7.78 -16.22 22.75
N LEU A 32 -8.17 -15.50 23.82
CA LEU A 32 -8.88 -14.22 23.73
C LEU A 32 -7.99 -13.12 23.13
N SER A 33 -6.68 -13.08 23.47
CA SER A 33 -5.74 -12.13 22.89
C SER A 33 -5.43 -12.42 21.42
N ALA A 34 -5.37 -13.70 21.01
CA ALA A 34 -5.18 -14.09 19.62
C ALA A 34 -6.39 -13.73 18.73
N ASN A 35 -7.62 -13.83 19.27
CA ASN A 35 -8.82 -13.42 18.55
C ASN A 35 -8.94 -11.89 18.45
N ALA A 36 -8.55 -11.15 19.50
CA ALA A 36 -8.58 -9.67 19.47
C ALA A 36 -7.61 -9.07 18.46
N GLN A 37 -6.49 -9.74 18.16
CA GLN A 37 -5.55 -9.29 17.13
C GLN A 37 -6.04 -9.54 15.70
N ASN A 38 -6.94 -10.50 15.47
CA ASN A 38 -7.49 -10.78 14.15
C ASN A 38 -8.67 -9.85 13.76
N GLU A 39 -9.34 -9.23 14.71
CA GLU A 39 -10.48 -8.33 14.40
C GLU A 39 -10.06 -6.89 14.08
N MET A 40 -8.79 -6.51 14.31
CA MET A 40 -8.35 -5.12 14.18
C MET A 40 -8.02 -4.69 12.73
N TYR A 41 -8.22 -5.55 11.69
CA TYR A 41 -7.76 -5.26 10.32
C TYR A 41 -8.74 -5.62 9.19
N SER A 42 -10.01 -5.67 9.45
CA SER A 42 -10.99 -5.73 8.35
C SER A 42 -12.12 -4.73 8.58
N SER A 43 -11.93 -3.48 8.15
CA SER A 43 -13.10 -2.71 7.77
C SER A 43 -13.86 -3.52 6.72
N PRO A 44 -15.13 -3.86 6.90
CA PRO A 44 -15.86 -4.63 5.91
C PRO A 44 -15.89 -3.81 4.62
N VAL A 45 -15.24 -4.32 3.58
CA VAL A 45 -15.45 -3.80 2.22
C VAL A 45 -16.95 -3.92 1.99
N ASN A 46 -17.66 -2.79 1.92
CA ASN A 46 -19.10 -2.79 1.69
C ASN A 46 -19.37 -3.54 0.37
N PRO A 47 -20.01 -4.72 0.38
CA PRO A 47 -20.20 -5.55 -0.81
C PRO A 47 -21.10 -4.88 -1.86
N GLU A 48 -21.84 -3.82 -1.49
CA GLU A 48 -22.72 -3.07 -2.38
C GLU A 48 -21.99 -2.03 -3.24
N ILE A 49 -20.73 -1.69 -2.92
CA ILE A 49 -19.98 -0.70 -3.70
C ILE A 49 -19.35 -1.37 -4.92
N ALA A 50 -19.67 -0.87 -6.11
CA ALA A 50 -19.12 -1.40 -7.36
C ALA A 50 -17.59 -1.23 -7.42
N ASP A 51 -16.88 -2.22 -7.92
CA ASP A 51 -15.41 -2.23 -8.08
C ASP A 51 -14.87 -1.07 -8.93
N THR A 52 -15.74 -0.44 -9.73
CA THR A 52 -15.41 0.72 -10.55
C THR A 52 -15.64 2.06 -9.85
N THR A 53 -16.17 2.08 -8.62
CA THR A 53 -16.39 3.29 -7.84
C THR A 53 -15.04 3.86 -7.37
N PHE A 54 -14.88 5.18 -7.43
CA PHE A 54 -13.76 5.86 -6.81
C PHE A 54 -13.97 5.95 -5.31
N VAL A 55 -12.94 5.57 -4.56
CA VAL A 55 -12.91 5.61 -3.09
C VAL A 55 -11.58 6.16 -2.62
N ASN A 56 -11.55 6.70 -1.40
CA ASN A 56 -10.32 7.15 -0.78
C ASN A 56 -9.59 5.94 -0.17
N LEU A 57 -8.29 5.79 -0.45
CA LEU A 57 -7.49 4.70 0.10
C LEU A 57 -7.44 4.71 1.64
N LYS A 58 -7.48 5.90 2.26
CA LYS A 58 -7.49 6.06 3.72
C LYS A 58 -8.67 5.37 4.40
N ASP A 59 -9.82 5.26 3.71
CA ASP A 59 -11.01 4.59 4.23
C ASP A 59 -10.85 3.06 4.33
N TYR A 60 -9.80 2.51 3.71
CA TYR A 60 -9.56 1.06 3.61
C TYR A 60 -8.32 0.60 4.35
N SER A 61 -7.35 1.47 4.60
CA SER A 61 -6.14 1.15 5.36
C SER A 61 -5.37 2.40 5.78
N ASN A 62 -4.88 2.38 7.02
CA ASN A 62 -3.99 3.42 7.57
C ASN A 62 -2.49 3.05 7.46
N ASP A 63 -2.15 1.97 6.75
CA ASP A 63 -0.78 1.45 6.68
C ASP A 63 0.05 2.01 5.53
N PHE A 64 -0.44 3.03 4.84
CA PHE A 64 0.26 3.68 3.74
C PHE A 64 0.94 4.97 4.20
N ILE A 65 2.04 5.32 3.52
CA ILE A 65 2.68 6.63 3.66
C ILE A 65 2.30 7.48 2.44
N TYR A 66 1.93 8.73 2.67
CA TYR A 66 1.47 9.63 1.62
C TYR A 66 2.51 10.74 1.40
N ASP A 67 3.08 10.78 0.21
CA ASP A 67 3.98 11.83 -0.29
C ASP A 67 3.52 12.24 -1.69
N MET A 68 2.26 12.68 -1.78
CA MET A 68 1.58 13.01 -3.04
C MET A 68 2.29 14.19 -3.72
N LYS A 69 3.25 13.88 -4.58
CA LYS A 69 4.21 14.83 -5.15
C LYS A 69 3.53 16.00 -5.87
N TYR A 70 2.43 15.74 -6.55
CA TYR A 70 1.73 16.79 -7.30
C TYR A 70 0.82 17.68 -6.45
N ALA A 71 0.64 17.37 -5.16
CA ALA A 71 0.01 18.24 -4.17
C ALA A 71 0.97 19.31 -3.61
N THR A 72 2.21 19.30 -4.03
CA THR A 72 3.25 20.29 -3.68
C THR A 72 3.98 20.75 -4.95
N ALA A 73 4.94 21.66 -4.83
CA ALA A 73 5.85 22.03 -5.92
C ALA A 73 7.11 21.12 -5.99
N ASP A 74 7.23 20.14 -5.09
CA ASP A 74 8.32 19.16 -5.09
C ASP A 74 8.05 18.04 -6.10
N ASN A 75 8.04 18.38 -7.36
CA ASN A 75 7.86 17.50 -8.51
C ASN A 75 8.56 18.09 -9.75
N PHE A 76 8.59 17.34 -10.84
CA PHE A 76 9.29 17.78 -12.07
C PHE A 76 8.66 18.99 -12.76
N LEU A 77 7.37 19.26 -12.52
CA LEU A 77 6.68 20.43 -13.05
C LEU A 77 7.06 21.73 -12.30
N LYS A 78 7.68 21.62 -11.10
CA LYS A 78 7.95 22.72 -10.17
C LYS A 78 6.68 23.53 -9.83
N ALA A 79 5.53 22.87 -9.86
CA ALA A 79 4.22 23.46 -9.62
C ALA A 79 3.29 22.52 -8.87
N LYS A 80 2.52 23.07 -7.94
CA LYS A 80 1.38 22.37 -7.36
C LYS A 80 0.25 22.29 -8.38
N VAL A 81 -0.23 21.07 -8.68
CA VAL A 81 -1.34 20.85 -9.62
C VAL A 81 -2.53 20.13 -8.98
N TYR A 82 -2.36 19.46 -7.85
CA TYR A 82 -3.44 18.89 -7.05
C TYR A 82 -3.85 19.86 -5.94
N ASP A 83 -5.14 19.95 -5.67
CA ASP A 83 -5.66 20.81 -4.60
C ASP A 83 -5.34 20.25 -3.22
N CYS A 84 -5.31 18.91 -3.07
CA CYS A 84 -4.99 18.21 -1.84
C CYS A 84 -4.19 16.91 -2.08
N ALA A 85 -3.63 16.36 -0.98
CA ALA A 85 -2.80 15.16 -0.98
C ALA A 85 -3.66 13.89 -0.74
N GLU A 86 -4.75 13.72 -1.48
CA GLU A 86 -5.62 12.57 -1.36
C GLU A 86 -5.31 11.49 -2.40
N CYS A 87 -5.39 10.22 -2.00
CA CYS A 87 -5.25 9.09 -2.90
C CYS A 87 -6.63 8.45 -3.16
N LEU A 88 -7.30 8.94 -4.21
CA LEU A 88 -8.47 8.28 -4.76
C LEU A 88 -8.03 7.21 -5.76
N LEU A 89 -8.72 6.08 -5.75
CA LEU A 89 -8.53 4.98 -6.71
C LEU A 89 -9.87 4.29 -6.94
N ARG A 90 -10.01 3.52 -8.02
CA ARG A 90 -11.17 2.63 -8.11
C ARG A 90 -11.07 1.54 -7.05
N LEU A 91 -12.20 1.13 -6.48
CA LEU A 91 -12.26 0.16 -5.38
C LEU A 91 -11.46 -1.11 -5.66
N LYS A 92 -11.52 -1.65 -6.89
CA LYS A 92 -10.70 -2.81 -7.27
C LYS A 92 -9.19 -2.54 -7.19
N THR A 93 -8.76 -1.31 -7.50
CA THR A 93 -7.34 -0.91 -7.37
C THR A 93 -6.94 -0.79 -5.91
N VAL A 94 -7.82 -0.22 -5.07
CA VAL A 94 -7.64 -0.18 -3.60
C VAL A 94 -7.49 -1.58 -3.03
N LYS A 95 -8.40 -2.52 -3.37
CA LYS A 95 -8.34 -3.91 -2.89
C LYS A 95 -7.00 -4.57 -3.23
N ALA A 96 -6.55 -4.44 -4.48
CA ALA A 96 -5.28 -5.00 -4.93
C ALA A 96 -4.07 -4.34 -4.25
N LEU A 97 -4.10 -3.01 -4.06
CA LEU A 97 -3.01 -2.26 -3.43
C LEU A 97 -2.89 -2.58 -1.94
N VAL A 98 -4.02 -2.69 -1.22
CA VAL A 98 -4.05 -3.12 0.19
C VAL A 98 -3.49 -4.55 0.33
N ALA A 99 -3.82 -5.45 -0.60
CA ALA A 99 -3.27 -6.81 -0.59
C ALA A 99 -1.74 -6.79 -0.81
N ALA A 100 -1.24 -5.98 -1.75
CA ALA A 100 0.20 -5.79 -1.97
C ALA A 100 0.90 -5.22 -0.72
N ASN A 101 0.32 -4.19 -0.09
CA ASN A 101 0.90 -3.59 1.11
C ASN A 101 0.97 -4.58 2.28
N LYS A 102 -0.05 -5.43 2.46
CA LYS A 102 -0.01 -6.52 3.44
C LYS A 102 1.16 -7.48 3.20
N ASP A 103 1.49 -7.77 1.94
CA ASP A 103 2.64 -8.63 1.63
C ASP A 103 3.98 -7.93 1.92
N PHE A 104 4.10 -6.62 1.69
CA PHE A 104 5.28 -5.82 2.08
C PHE A 104 5.44 -5.73 3.59
N ILE A 105 4.35 -5.52 4.34
CA ILE A 105 4.36 -5.43 5.81
C ILE A 105 4.92 -6.71 6.46
N LYS A 106 4.67 -7.90 5.90
CA LYS A 106 5.25 -9.17 6.37
C LYS A 106 6.79 -9.18 6.37
N LYS A 107 7.41 -8.28 5.60
CA LYS A 107 8.86 -8.12 5.50
C LYS A 107 9.36 -6.81 6.11
N GLY A 108 8.51 -6.09 6.85
CA GLY A 108 8.86 -4.85 7.54
C GLY A 108 8.87 -3.60 6.66
N TYR A 109 8.23 -3.66 5.47
CA TYR A 109 8.12 -2.52 4.56
C TYR A 109 6.68 -2.03 4.45
N LYS A 110 6.51 -0.76 4.08
CA LYS A 110 5.21 -0.16 3.72
C LYS A 110 5.31 0.55 2.38
N ILE A 111 4.20 0.60 1.66
CA ILE A 111 4.10 1.41 0.44
C ILE A 111 4.05 2.89 0.82
N LYS A 112 4.88 3.69 0.16
CA LYS A 112 4.81 5.15 0.09
C LYS A 112 4.28 5.56 -1.28
N LEU A 113 3.26 6.42 -1.32
CA LEU A 113 2.53 6.84 -2.51
C LEU A 113 3.03 8.19 -3.00
N TYR A 114 3.35 8.29 -4.28
CA TYR A 114 3.72 9.51 -4.98
C TYR A 114 2.59 10.06 -5.84
N ASP A 115 1.84 9.18 -6.52
CA ASP A 115 0.65 9.54 -7.32
C ASP A 115 -0.37 8.39 -7.32
N CYS A 116 -1.64 8.77 -7.46
CA CYS A 116 -2.79 7.86 -7.51
C CYS A 116 -3.67 8.21 -8.72
N TYR A 117 -4.99 8.33 -8.52
CA TYR A 117 -5.88 8.83 -9.57
C TYR A 117 -5.57 10.30 -9.88
N ARG A 118 -5.50 10.59 -11.17
CA ARG A 118 -5.27 11.93 -11.72
C ARG A 118 -6.45 12.33 -12.58
N PRO A 119 -7.25 13.36 -12.21
CA PRO A 119 -8.32 13.86 -13.07
C PRO A 119 -7.80 14.28 -14.45
N LEU A 120 -8.62 14.09 -15.48
CA LEU A 120 -8.21 14.47 -16.84
C LEU A 120 -7.90 15.96 -16.99
N SER A 121 -8.57 16.84 -16.23
CA SER A 121 -8.25 18.27 -16.19
C SER A 121 -6.86 18.56 -15.67
N ILE A 122 -6.41 17.78 -14.67
CA ILE A 122 -5.04 17.87 -14.15
C ILE A 122 -4.03 17.34 -15.18
N GLN A 123 -4.34 16.22 -15.85
CA GLN A 123 -3.49 15.74 -16.94
C GLN A 123 -3.29 16.79 -18.04
N LYS A 124 -4.34 17.53 -18.41
CA LYS A 124 -4.25 18.65 -19.35
C LYS A 124 -3.35 19.77 -18.82
N LYS A 125 -3.54 20.19 -17.57
CA LYS A 125 -2.71 21.20 -16.91
C LYS A 125 -1.23 20.80 -16.87
N MET A 126 -0.93 19.54 -16.56
CA MET A 126 0.45 19.02 -16.58
C MET A 126 1.04 19.06 -17.99
N PHE A 127 0.27 18.67 -19.00
CA PHE A 127 0.71 18.70 -20.40
C PHE A 127 0.88 20.12 -20.94
N GLU A 128 0.12 21.11 -20.46
CA GLU A 128 0.31 22.53 -20.78
C GLU A 128 1.64 23.06 -20.22
N ILE A 129 2.05 22.58 -19.03
CA ILE A 129 3.33 22.97 -18.40
C ILE A 129 4.50 22.28 -19.11
N VAL A 130 4.36 20.98 -19.41
CA VAL A 130 5.39 20.15 -20.07
C VAL A 130 4.75 19.42 -21.27
N PRO A 131 4.69 20.05 -22.44
CA PRO A 131 4.02 19.48 -23.62
C PRO A 131 4.89 18.44 -24.35
N ASN A 132 5.36 17.46 -23.60
CA ASN A 132 6.16 16.34 -24.11
C ASN A 132 5.49 15.02 -23.74
N PRO A 133 4.99 14.24 -24.72
CA PRO A 133 4.32 12.97 -24.48
C PRO A 133 5.22 11.86 -23.92
N GLU A 134 6.55 12.03 -23.95
CA GLU A 134 7.49 11.13 -23.30
C GLU A 134 7.50 11.30 -21.76
N TYR A 135 7.12 12.50 -21.25
CA TYR A 135 7.13 12.84 -19.83
C TYR A 135 5.71 12.92 -19.26
N VAL A 136 4.78 13.48 -20.04
CA VAL A 136 3.38 13.63 -19.63
C VAL A 136 2.50 13.01 -20.72
N ALA A 137 1.76 11.96 -20.38
CA ALA A 137 0.89 11.32 -21.34
C ALA A 137 -0.06 12.31 -22.02
N ASP A 138 -0.21 12.18 -23.36
CA ASP A 138 -1.11 13.02 -24.14
C ASP A 138 -2.54 12.97 -23.58
N PRO A 139 -3.12 14.08 -23.14
CA PRO A 139 -4.46 14.08 -22.54
C PRO A 139 -5.59 13.67 -23.50
N LYS A 140 -5.35 13.68 -24.82
CA LYS A 140 -6.30 13.16 -25.81
C LYS A 140 -6.45 11.65 -25.71
N LYS A 141 -5.37 10.94 -25.33
CA LYS A 141 -5.37 9.50 -25.11
C LYS A 141 -5.68 9.14 -23.67
N GLY A 142 -5.33 10.02 -22.74
CA GLY A 142 -5.38 9.81 -21.30
C GLY A 142 -4.32 8.82 -20.83
N SER A 143 -4.15 8.72 -19.50
CA SER A 143 -3.28 7.75 -18.84
C SER A 143 -4.11 6.75 -18.01
N ILE A 144 -3.46 5.72 -17.46
CA ILE A 144 -4.14 4.79 -16.55
C ILE A 144 -4.40 5.46 -15.18
N HIS A 145 -3.61 6.48 -14.79
CA HIS A 145 -3.93 7.35 -13.65
C HIS A 145 -5.29 8.04 -13.84
N ASN A 146 -5.63 8.50 -15.06
CA ASN A 146 -6.94 9.11 -15.32
C ASN A 146 -8.10 8.11 -15.24
N ARG A 147 -7.80 6.82 -15.16
CA ARG A 147 -8.77 5.72 -15.04
C ARG A 147 -8.93 5.24 -13.59
N GLY A 148 -8.09 5.73 -12.64
CA GLY A 148 -8.04 5.27 -11.25
C GLY A 148 -7.48 3.85 -11.10
N GLY A 149 -6.69 3.42 -12.08
CA GLY A 149 -6.10 2.08 -12.17
C GLY A 149 -4.57 2.06 -12.08
N ALA A 150 -3.91 3.21 -11.87
CA ALA A 150 -2.46 3.30 -11.73
C ALA A 150 -2.06 3.93 -10.40
N VAL A 151 -0.87 3.56 -9.93
CA VAL A 151 -0.20 4.14 -8.76
C VAL A 151 1.29 4.30 -9.05
N ASP A 152 1.86 5.41 -8.54
CA ASP A 152 3.30 5.61 -8.46
C ASP A 152 3.73 5.48 -7.00
N ILE A 153 4.68 4.58 -6.74
CA ILE A 153 5.01 4.13 -5.39
C ILE A 153 6.50 3.86 -5.18
N THR A 154 6.90 3.89 -3.92
CA THR A 154 8.14 3.29 -3.42
C THR A 154 7.86 2.49 -2.15
N LEU A 155 8.89 1.93 -1.54
CA LEU A 155 8.84 1.26 -0.25
C LEU A 155 9.61 2.06 0.79
N VAL A 156 9.08 2.06 2.01
CA VAL A 156 9.79 2.54 3.20
C VAL A 156 9.99 1.39 4.19
N ASN A 157 11.08 1.45 4.95
CA ASN A 157 11.34 0.54 6.05
C ASN A 157 10.57 0.95 7.33
N ALA A 158 10.78 0.24 8.43
CA ALA A 158 10.13 0.52 9.72
C ALA A 158 10.47 1.91 10.28
N ASP A 159 11.63 2.47 9.94
CA ASP A 159 12.08 3.80 10.37
C ASP A 159 11.53 4.92 9.46
N GLY A 160 10.76 4.57 8.42
CA GLY A 160 10.21 5.50 7.44
C GLY A 160 11.18 5.92 6.34
N ALA A 161 12.39 5.35 6.30
CA ALA A 161 13.36 5.63 5.24
C ALA A 161 12.99 4.86 3.96
N GLU A 162 13.07 5.55 2.81
CA GLU A 162 12.84 4.92 1.51
C GLU A 162 13.94 3.92 1.16
N LEU A 163 13.56 2.83 0.50
CA LEU A 163 14.51 1.93 -0.11
C LEU A 163 15.16 2.60 -1.32
N GLU A 164 16.46 2.41 -1.45
CA GLU A 164 17.21 2.90 -2.60
C GLU A 164 16.72 2.22 -3.89
N MET A 165 16.22 3.03 -4.82
CA MET A 165 15.72 2.57 -6.13
C MET A 165 16.61 3.03 -7.30
N GLY A 166 17.73 3.72 -7.02
CA GLY A 166 18.77 4.10 -7.98
C GLY A 166 18.48 5.35 -8.82
N THR A 167 17.25 5.83 -8.83
CA THR A 167 16.84 7.14 -9.32
C THR A 167 15.72 7.70 -8.44
N THR A 168 15.55 9.00 -8.46
CA THR A 168 14.36 9.63 -7.87
C THR A 168 13.10 9.28 -8.65
N PHE A 169 11.94 9.52 -8.05
CA PHE A 169 10.66 9.58 -8.75
C PHE A 169 10.71 10.62 -9.88
N ASP A 170 10.03 10.39 -10.98
CA ASP A 170 10.02 11.25 -12.17
C ASP A 170 11.41 11.52 -12.79
N PHE A 171 12.34 10.62 -12.62
CA PHE A 171 13.63 10.70 -13.34
C PHE A 171 13.45 10.25 -14.79
N PHE A 172 13.54 11.21 -15.73
CA PHE A 172 13.38 10.97 -17.17
C PHE A 172 14.68 10.50 -17.83
N GLY A 173 15.06 9.27 -17.59
CA GLY A 173 16.25 8.66 -18.18
C GLY A 173 16.18 7.16 -18.16
N ILE A 174 16.98 6.51 -19.00
CA ILE A 174 17.00 5.03 -19.13
C ILE A 174 17.28 4.32 -17.80
N GLN A 175 17.92 5.02 -16.84
CA GLN A 175 18.24 4.49 -15.52
C GLN A 175 16.97 4.21 -14.69
N ALA A 176 15.85 4.87 -14.96
CA ALA A 176 14.58 4.62 -14.31
C ALA A 176 13.93 3.29 -14.74
N GLY A 177 14.27 2.81 -15.91
CA GLY A 177 13.67 1.60 -16.49
C GLY A 177 14.03 0.32 -15.74
N HIS A 178 13.09 -0.61 -15.68
CA HIS A 178 13.29 -1.94 -15.09
C HIS A 178 14.39 -2.77 -15.77
N ASN A 179 14.65 -2.50 -17.04
CA ASN A 179 15.65 -3.22 -17.82
C ASN A 179 17.07 -2.66 -17.67
N TYR A 180 17.26 -1.52 -16.99
CA TYR A 180 18.56 -0.95 -16.73
C TYR A 180 19.30 -1.76 -15.65
N LYS A 181 20.41 -2.40 -16.01
CA LYS A 181 21.16 -3.34 -15.15
C LYS A 181 22.43 -2.75 -14.54
N LYS A 182 22.83 -1.52 -14.93
CA LYS A 182 24.06 -0.87 -14.42
C LYS A 182 23.76 -0.10 -13.13
N LEU A 183 23.14 -0.79 -12.15
CA LEU A 183 22.85 -0.28 -10.79
C LEU A 183 23.51 -1.20 -9.77
N PRO A 184 23.77 -0.71 -8.56
CA PRO A 184 24.23 -1.55 -7.45
C PRO A 184 23.27 -2.73 -7.19
N LEU A 185 23.83 -3.89 -6.83
CA LEU A 185 23.01 -5.10 -6.61
C LEU A 185 21.84 -4.89 -5.64
N PRO A 186 22.02 -4.22 -4.46
CA PRO A 186 20.89 -3.96 -3.56
C PRO A 186 19.75 -3.17 -4.20
N VAL A 187 20.06 -2.22 -5.09
CA VAL A 187 19.04 -1.43 -5.82
C VAL A 187 18.27 -2.32 -6.81
N LEU A 188 18.98 -3.20 -7.52
CA LEU A 188 18.33 -4.16 -8.43
C LEU A 188 17.43 -5.13 -7.67
N GLU A 189 17.85 -5.58 -6.48
CA GLU A 189 17.07 -6.45 -5.61
C GLU A 189 15.83 -5.73 -5.06
N ASN A 190 15.94 -4.47 -4.63
CA ASN A 190 14.83 -3.64 -4.18
C ASN A 190 13.78 -3.46 -5.28
N ARG A 191 14.19 -3.08 -6.50
CA ARG A 191 13.29 -2.95 -7.66
C ARG A 191 12.62 -4.26 -8.01
N LYS A 192 13.39 -5.36 -7.98
CA LYS A 192 12.84 -6.69 -8.26
C LYS A 192 11.80 -7.07 -7.23
N TYR A 193 12.09 -6.86 -5.94
CA TYR A 193 11.17 -7.17 -4.84
C TYR A 193 9.87 -6.36 -4.95
N LEU A 194 9.97 -5.04 -5.16
CA LEU A 194 8.81 -4.18 -5.39
C LEU A 194 7.97 -4.71 -6.57
N LYS A 195 8.61 -4.96 -7.71
CA LYS A 195 7.95 -5.45 -8.93
C LYS A 195 7.27 -6.79 -8.72
N ASP A 196 7.94 -7.76 -8.11
CA ASP A 196 7.41 -9.12 -7.93
C ASP A 196 6.14 -9.13 -7.08
N ILE A 197 6.13 -8.37 -5.97
CA ILE A 197 4.95 -8.25 -5.09
C ILE A 197 3.80 -7.54 -5.80
N MET A 198 4.06 -6.47 -6.54
CA MET A 198 3.02 -5.77 -7.29
C MET A 198 2.42 -6.66 -8.38
N ILE A 199 3.24 -7.40 -9.13
CA ILE A 199 2.77 -8.35 -10.16
C ILE A 199 1.93 -9.47 -9.54
N LYS A 200 2.37 -10.02 -8.41
CA LYS A 200 1.64 -11.04 -7.66
C LYS A 200 0.24 -10.57 -7.27
N ASN A 201 0.10 -9.29 -6.95
CA ASN A 201 -1.16 -8.67 -6.53
C ASN A 201 -1.96 -8.03 -7.69
N GLY A 202 -1.70 -8.44 -8.93
CA GLY A 202 -2.54 -8.12 -10.09
C GLY A 202 -2.14 -6.86 -10.86
N PHE A 203 -1.01 -6.24 -10.54
CA PHE A 203 -0.49 -5.11 -11.30
C PHE A 203 0.44 -5.55 -12.45
N ASN A 204 0.59 -4.68 -13.42
CA ASN A 204 1.68 -4.70 -14.41
C ASN A 204 2.66 -3.59 -14.06
N SER A 205 3.96 -3.83 -14.15
CA SER A 205 4.98 -2.79 -14.14
C SER A 205 4.99 -2.03 -15.48
N PHE A 206 5.50 -0.82 -15.47
CA PHE A 206 5.77 -0.03 -16.65
C PHE A 206 7.28 -0.05 -16.95
N ASP A 207 7.68 -0.43 -18.17
CA ASP A 207 9.08 -0.79 -18.43
C ASP A 207 10.07 0.36 -18.23
N SER A 208 9.66 1.60 -18.54
CA SER A 208 10.52 2.79 -18.42
C SER A 208 10.59 3.38 -17.00
N GLU A 209 9.71 2.97 -16.08
CA GLU A 209 9.53 3.61 -14.76
C GLU A 209 9.41 2.57 -13.67
N TRP A 210 10.38 2.52 -12.74
CA TRP A 210 10.40 1.53 -11.66
C TRP A 210 9.27 1.74 -10.62
N TRP A 211 8.75 2.96 -10.52
CA TRP A 211 7.71 3.35 -9.55
C TRP A 211 6.28 3.09 -10.03
N HIS A 212 6.06 3.01 -11.37
CA HIS A 212 4.72 3.00 -11.97
C HIS A 212 4.13 1.60 -12.13
N TYR A 213 2.91 1.41 -11.62
CA TYR A 213 2.19 0.15 -11.67
C TYR A 213 0.74 0.34 -12.10
N ASN A 214 0.32 -0.43 -13.11
CA ASN A 214 -1.04 -0.43 -13.66
C ASN A 214 -1.79 -1.68 -13.21
N LEU A 215 -2.98 -1.53 -12.59
CA LEU A 215 -3.84 -2.68 -12.33
C LEU A 215 -4.31 -3.30 -13.66
N LYS A 216 -4.08 -4.60 -13.85
CA LYS A 216 -4.43 -5.34 -15.11
C LYS A 216 -5.90 -5.17 -15.48
N THR A 217 -6.81 -5.29 -14.53
CA THR A 217 -8.26 -5.15 -14.73
C THR A 217 -8.72 -3.70 -14.86
N GLY A 218 -7.84 -2.72 -14.57
CA GLY A 218 -8.09 -1.28 -14.67
C GLY A 218 -7.78 -0.65 -16.02
N LEU A 219 -7.04 -1.36 -16.89
CA LEU A 219 -6.53 -0.81 -18.16
C LEU A 219 -7.62 -0.31 -19.11
N LYS A 220 -8.80 -0.94 -19.08
CA LYS A 220 -9.96 -0.64 -19.94
C LYS A 220 -11.01 0.23 -19.27
N ASP A 221 -10.80 0.66 -18.04
CA ASP A 221 -11.75 1.56 -17.36
C ASP A 221 -11.84 2.90 -18.09
N LYS A 222 -12.99 3.54 -17.97
CA LYS A 222 -13.18 4.87 -18.57
C LYS A 222 -12.30 5.91 -17.88
N VAL A 223 -11.71 6.79 -18.68
CA VAL A 223 -11.08 8.02 -18.19
C VAL A 223 -12.11 8.83 -17.42
N SER A 224 -11.69 9.43 -16.31
CA SER A 224 -12.54 10.23 -15.44
C SER A 224 -11.97 11.64 -15.26
N ASN A 225 -12.86 12.56 -14.94
CA ASN A 225 -12.52 13.92 -14.52
C ASN A 225 -13.18 14.25 -13.17
N GLN A 226 -13.47 13.22 -12.38
CA GLN A 226 -13.98 13.39 -11.01
C GLN A 226 -12.97 14.18 -10.19
N LYS A 227 -13.43 15.23 -9.51
CA LYS A 227 -12.59 16.00 -8.59
C LYS A 227 -12.58 15.35 -7.20
N TRP A 228 -11.57 15.66 -6.42
CA TRP A 228 -11.54 15.32 -4.98
C TRP A 228 -12.37 16.32 -4.19
N ASP A 229 -12.89 15.87 -3.05
CA ASP A 229 -13.29 16.77 -1.98
C ASP A 229 -12.08 16.90 -1.04
N CYS A 230 -11.55 18.11 -0.95
CA CYS A 230 -10.39 18.46 -0.12
C CYS A 230 -10.90 19.06 1.21
N ASN A 231 -11.59 18.27 2.04
CA ASN A 231 -12.10 18.68 3.35
C ASN A 231 -11.06 18.48 4.45
#